data_66963eaf4a843b17ae7496707755895a
#
_entry.id   66963eaf4a843b17ae7496707755895a
#
_cell.length_a   1.000
_cell.length_b   1.000
_cell.length_c   1.000
_cell.angle_alpha   90.00
_cell.angle_beta   90.00
_cell.angle_gamma   90.00
#
_symmetry.space_group_name_H-M   'P 1'
#
loop_
_entity.id
_entity.type
_entity.pdbx_description
1 polymer ?
#
loop_
_entity_poly.entity_id
_entity_poly.type
_entity_poly.pdbx_seq_one_letter_code
_entity_poly.pdbx_strand_id
1 'polypeptide(L)'
;MARKTSTFVATSGRDKGKRFLITEMPAHRSEEWAGRALFAVMQSGVEVPDEVLGAGFAGIAAIGIKAMTKVPFELAKPLFDEMMTCVQFEFAGGQAGGERALFEDDIEEVATRLQLRKAVLDLHLESFIDAAPSMQASGSASQTDA
;
A
#
# COMPACT_ATOMS: atom_id res chain seq x y z
N MET A 1 -2.66 20.53 -3.74
CA MET A 1 -1.75 19.64 -3.01
C MET A 1 -1.64 18.30 -3.67
N ALA A 2 -0.44 17.93 -4.04
CA ALA A 2 -0.22 16.69 -4.74
C ALA A 2 -0.22 15.51 -3.77
N ARG A 3 -0.81 14.39 -4.19
CA ARG A 3 -0.68 13.12 -3.48
C ARG A 3 0.76 12.62 -3.57
N LYS A 4 1.18 11.81 -2.59
CA LYS A 4 2.51 11.21 -2.64
C LYS A 4 2.63 10.28 -3.83
N THR A 5 3.78 10.30 -4.45
CA THR A 5 4.12 9.43 -5.58
C THR A 5 5.44 8.73 -5.33
N SER A 6 5.63 7.62 -6.01
CA SER A 6 6.88 6.87 -6.01
C SER A 6 7.08 6.26 -7.39
N THR A 7 8.31 6.09 -7.79
CA THR A 7 8.65 5.43 -9.05
C THR A 7 9.23 4.05 -8.75
N PHE A 8 8.74 3.03 -9.44
CA PHE A 8 9.26 1.68 -9.40
C PHE A 8 9.89 1.33 -10.73
N VAL A 9 11.11 0.80 -10.71
CA VAL A 9 11.81 0.33 -11.91
C VAL A 9 12.05 -1.16 -11.73
N ALA A 10 11.57 -1.96 -12.67
CA ALA A 10 11.81 -3.39 -12.66
C ALA A 10 13.30 -3.66 -12.96
N THR A 11 13.92 -4.52 -12.15
CA THR A 11 15.36 -4.77 -12.22
C THR A 11 15.74 -6.12 -12.78
N SER A 12 14.76 -7.00 -13.02
CA SER A 12 15.00 -8.36 -13.46
C SER A 12 13.88 -8.88 -14.36
N GLY A 13 14.16 -9.98 -15.03
CA GLY A 13 13.18 -10.66 -15.87
C GLY A 13 12.84 -9.90 -17.15
N ARG A 14 11.73 -10.28 -17.76
CA ARG A 14 11.28 -9.68 -19.02
C ARG A 14 10.85 -8.23 -18.87
N ASP A 15 10.51 -7.82 -17.64
CA ASP A 15 10.09 -6.46 -17.36
C ASP A 15 11.25 -5.52 -17.05
N LYS A 16 12.48 -6.03 -17.05
CA LYS A 16 13.66 -5.22 -16.68
C LYS A 16 13.70 -3.90 -17.45
N GLY A 17 13.88 -2.82 -16.70
CA GLY A 17 13.95 -1.47 -17.25
C GLY A 17 12.62 -0.75 -17.38
N LYS A 18 11.50 -1.45 -17.25
CA LYS A 18 10.19 -0.83 -17.26
C LYS A 18 10.00 0.03 -16.02
N ARG A 19 9.37 1.19 -16.20
CA ARG A 19 9.14 2.16 -15.14
C ARG A 19 7.66 2.29 -14.88
N PHE A 20 7.31 2.41 -13.60
CA PHE A 20 5.92 2.55 -13.17
C PHE A 20 5.83 3.69 -12.17
N LEU A 21 4.82 4.53 -12.33
CA LEU A 21 4.52 5.60 -11.38
C LEU A 21 3.43 5.10 -10.44
N ILE A 22 3.69 5.20 -9.14
CA ILE A 22 2.74 4.82 -8.10
C ILE A 22 2.26 6.09 -7.43
N THR A 23 0.94 6.28 -7.37
CA THR A 23 0.31 7.42 -6.71
C THR A 23 -0.56 6.91 -5.57
N GLU A 24 -0.43 7.49 -4.38
CA GLU A 24 -1.25 7.08 -3.24
C GLU A 24 -2.73 7.36 -3.49
N MET A 25 -3.59 6.57 -2.85
CA MET A 25 -5.03 6.76 -2.87
C MET A 25 -5.39 8.05 -2.12
N PRO A 26 -6.49 8.72 -2.51
CA PRO A 26 -7.04 9.78 -1.64
C PRO A 26 -7.34 9.24 -0.24
N ALA A 27 -7.28 10.09 0.76
CA ALA A 27 -7.40 9.68 2.16
C ALA A 27 -8.65 8.84 2.44
N HIS A 28 -9.80 9.23 1.90
CA HIS A 28 -11.05 8.49 2.12
C HIS A 28 -11.02 7.08 1.50
N ARG A 29 -10.39 6.92 0.34
CA ARG A 29 -10.24 5.60 -0.29
C ARG A 29 -9.23 4.73 0.45
N SER A 30 -8.16 5.34 0.94
CA SER A 30 -7.15 4.63 1.75
C SER A 30 -7.78 4.08 3.02
N GLU A 31 -8.57 4.90 3.72
CA GLU A 31 -9.28 4.49 4.93
C GLU A 31 -10.26 3.36 4.65
N GLU A 32 -11.02 3.48 3.58
CA GLU A 32 -11.99 2.47 3.17
C GLU A 32 -11.32 1.15 2.80
N TRP A 33 -10.23 1.23 2.04
CA TRP A 33 -9.44 0.05 1.67
C TRP A 33 -8.87 -0.64 2.92
N ALA A 34 -8.30 0.14 3.83
CA ALA A 34 -7.73 -0.39 5.07
C ALA A 34 -8.81 -1.07 5.93
N GLY A 35 -9.99 -0.47 6.02
CA GLY A 35 -11.11 -1.04 6.75
C GLY A 35 -11.56 -2.37 6.15
N ARG A 36 -11.72 -2.43 4.84
CA ARG A 36 -12.12 -3.66 4.16
C ARG A 36 -11.07 -4.76 4.32
N ALA A 37 -9.80 -4.41 4.22
CA ALA A 37 -8.71 -5.37 4.42
C ALA A 37 -8.70 -5.91 5.85
N LEU A 38 -8.87 -5.04 6.84
CA LEU A 38 -8.90 -5.42 8.25
C LEU A 38 -10.07 -6.35 8.54
N PHE A 39 -11.27 -6.00 8.07
CA PHE A 39 -12.46 -6.83 8.28
C PHE A 39 -12.34 -8.18 7.57
N ALA A 40 -11.73 -8.22 6.38
CA ALA A 40 -11.47 -9.48 5.68
C ALA A 40 -10.56 -10.41 6.51
N VAL A 41 -9.53 -9.85 7.12
CA VAL A 41 -8.63 -10.59 8.01
C VAL A 41 -9.38 -11.13 9.22
N MET A 42 -10.21 -10.29 9.84
CA MET A 42 -11.02 -10.69 11.00
C MET A 42 -12.02 -11.79 10.66
N GLN A 43 -12.69 -11.68 9.52
CA GLN A 43 -13.63 -12.70 9.06
C GLN A 43 -12.96 -14.05 8.80
N SER A 44 -11.66 -14.03 8.55
CA SER A 44 -10.89 -15.26 8.30
C SER A 44 -10.46 -15.95 9.59
N GLY A 45 -10.89 -15.46 10.75
CA GLY A 45 -10.61 -16.07 12.05
C GLY A 45 -9.30 -15.60 12.70
N VAL A 46 -8.67 -14.60 12.15
CA VAL A 46 -7.46 -14.01 12.74
C VAL A 46 -7.87 -13.08 13.87
N GLU A 47 -7.34 -13.29 15.05
CA GLU A 47 -7.56 -12.37 16.17
C GLU A 47 -6.76 -11.09 15.97
N VAL A 48 -7.46 -9.96 16.05
CA VAL A 48 -6.86 -8.65 15.88
C VAL A 48 -6.97 -7.88 17.19
N PRO A 49 -5.85 -7.49 17.81
CA PRO A 49 -5.89 -6.70 19.03
C PRO A 49 -6.61 -5.37 18.84
N ASP A 50 -7.24 -4.87 19.89
CA ASP A 50 -8.01 -3.61 19.84
C ASP A 50 -7.17 -2.42 19.39
N GLU A 51 -5.90 -2.39 19.77
CA GLU A 51 -4.98 -1.34 19.35
C GLU A 51 -4.80 -1.31 17.82
N VAL A 52 -4.85 -2.48 17.19
CA VAL A 52 -4.70 -2.62 15.75
C VAL A 52 -5.97 -2.18 15.03
N LEU A 53 -7.14 -2.45 15.61
CA LEU A 53 -8.42 -2.05 15.02
C LEU A 53 -8.53 -0.55 14.81
N GLY A 54 -7.95 0.24 15.71
CA GLY A 54 -7.97 1.70 15.60
C GLY A 54 -6.89 2.27 14.70
N ALA A 55 -5.96 1.47 14.21
CA ALA A 55 -4.78 1.95 13.51
C ALA A 55 -4.87 1.88 11.97
N GLY A 56 -5.90 1.28 11.40
CA GLY A 56 -6.10 1.22 9.94
C GLY A 56 -4.93 0.55 9.20
N PHE A 57 -4.27 1.25 8.28
CA PHE A 57 -3.13 0.73 7.55
C PHE A 57 -1.98 0.30 8.46
N ALA A 58 -1.69 1.08 9.49
CA ALA A 58 -0.66 0.74 10.46
C ALA A 58 -1.00 -0.57 11.18
N GLY A 59 -2.28 -0.81 11.43
CA GLY A 59 -2.75 -2.05 12.02
C GLY A 59 -2.51 -3.25 11.11
N ILE A 60 -2.78 -3.10 9.82
CA ILE A 60 -2.53 -4.15 8.84
C ILE A 60 -1.03 -4.46 8.77
N ALA A 61 -0.20 -3.43 8.80
CA ALA A 61 1.25 -3.61 8.82
C ALA A 61 1.73 -4.36 10.06
N ALA A 62 1.14 -4.05 11.23
CA ALA A 62 1.48 -4.69 12.48
C ALA A 62 1.13 -6.18 12.51
N ILE A 63 -0.01 -6.56 11.90
CA ILE A 63 -0.42 -7.96 11.78
C ILE A 63 0.49 -8.70 10.80
N GLY A 64 0.97 -7.98 9.79
CA GLY A 64 1.84 -8.51 8.77
C GLY A 64 1.12 -9.24 7.63
N ILE A 65 1.86 -9.46 6.58
CA ILE A 65 1.36 -10.09 5.35
C ILE A 65 0.87 -11.53 5.63
N LYS A 66 1.42 -12.19 6.64
CA LYS A 66 1.02 -13.57 6.96
C LYS A 66 -0.46 -13.69 7.30
N ALA A 67 -1.04 -12.68 7.93
CA ALA A 67 -2.47 -12.69 8.24
C ALA A 67 -3.32 -12.67 6.98
N MET A 68 -2.84 -12.00 5.94
CA MET A 68 -3.54 -11.92 4.65
C MET A 68 -3.61 -13.27 3.94
N THR A 69 -2.69 -14.19 4.25
CA THR A 69 -2.69 -15.51 3.61
C THR A 69 -3.88 -16.37 4.02
N LYS A 70 -4.55 -16.03 5.12
CA LYS A 70 -5.73 -16.73 5.61
C LYS A 70 -7.03 -16.18 5.01
N VAL A 71 -6.95 -15.07 4.31
CA VAL A 71 -8.12 -14.43 3.69
C VAL A 71 -8.48 -15.22 2.43
N PRO A 72 -9.77 -15.63 2.25
CA PRO A 72 -10.19 -16.26 1.02
C PRO A 72 -9.88 -15.38 -0.21
N PHE A 73 -9.52 -16.02 -1.31
CA PHE A 73 -9.13 -15.33 -2.54
C PHE A 73 -10.20 -14.36 -3.02
N GLU A 74 -11.47 -14.73 -2.91
CA GLU A 74 -12.60 -13.92 -3.35
C GLU A 74 -12.70 -12.59 -2.58
N LEU A 75 -12.26 -12.57 -1.32
CA LEU A 75 -12.21 -11.34 -0.53
C LEU A 75 -10.93 -10.55 -0.76
N ALA A 76 -9.82 -11.25 -1.00
CA ALA A 76 -8.52 -10.62 -1.21
C ALA A 76 -8.39 -10.00 -2.60
N LYS A 77 -8.94 -10.63 -3.63
CA LYS A 77 -8.78 -10.19 -5.01
C LYS A 77 -9.22 -8.74 -5.25
N PRO A 78 -10.41 -8.29 -4.81
CA PRO A 78 -10.79 -6.89 -5.02
C PRO A 78 -9.84 -5.92 -4.34
N LEU A 79 -9.28 -6.29 -3.20
CA LEU A 79 -8.30 -5.46 -2.49
C LEU A 79 -7.01 -5.34 -3.29
N PHE A 80 -6.53 -6.45 -3.85
CA PHE A 80 -5.32 -6.45 -4.69
C PHE A 80 -5.54 -5.69 -5.98
N ASP A 81 -6.69 -5.84 -6.61
CA ASP A 81 -7.02 -5.13 -7.84
C ASP A 81 -7.06 -3.61 -7.61
N GLU A 82 -7.60 -3.18 -6.48
CA GLU A 82 -7.65 -1.77 -6.12
C GLU A 82 -6.26 -1.19 -5.88
N MET A 83 -5.35 -1.96 -5.28
CA MET A 83 -3.96 -1.54 -5.14
C MET A 83 -3.32 -1.26 -6.51
N MET A 84 -3.60 -2.10 -7.49
CA MET A 84 -3.03 -1.93 -8.83
C MET A 84 -3.57 -0.71 -9.56
N THR A 85 -4.72 -0.16 -9.15
CA THR A 85 -5.21 1.11 -9.72
C THR A 85 -4.31 2.30 -9.36
N CYS A 86 -3.45 2.15 -8.36
CA CYS A 86 -2.48 3.18 -7.99
C CYS A 86 -1.28 3.24 -8.94
N VAL A 87 -1.14 2.25 -9.82
CA VAL A 87 0.05 2.09 -10.67
C VAL A 87 -0.27 2.54 -12.11
N GLN A 88 0.63 3.37 -12.64
CA GLN A 88 0.60 3.79 -14.05
C GLN A 88 1.90 3.37 -14.72
N PHE A 89 1.83 3.07 -16.01
CA PHE A 89 3.01 2.81 -16.82
C PHE A 89 3.66 4.14 -17.22
N GLU A 90 4.97 4.25 -17.03
CA GLU A 90 5.73 5.44 -17.37
C GLU A 90 6.57 5.17 -18.62
N PHE A 91 6.43 6.03 -19.62
CA PHE A 91 7.18 5.88 -20.87
C PHE A 91 8.67 6.14 -20.66
N ALA A 92 9.49 5.57 -21.57
CA ALA A 92 10.93 5.76 -21.55
C ALA A 92 11.29 7.23 -21.56
N GLY A 93 12.22 7.62 -20.65
CA GLY A 93 12.66 9.02 -20.53
C GLY A 93 12.11 9.75 -19.32
N GLY A 94 11.09 9.20 -18.66
CA GLY A 94 10.58 9.73 -17.39
C GLY A 94 10.11 11.18 -17.45
N GLN A 95 9.64 11.65 -18.60
CA GLN A 95 9.15 13.02 -18.73
C GLN A 95 7.77 13.16 -18.10
N ALA A 96 7.53 14.30 -17.45
CA ALA A 96 6.22 14.61 -16.88
C ALA A 96 5.14 14.54 -17.96
N GLY A 97 4.04 13.84 -17.67
CA GLY A 97 2.95 13.62 -18.61
C GLY A 97 3.14 12.39 -19.51
N GLY A 98 4.20 11.62 -19.28
CA GLY A 98 4.49 10.41 -20.04
C GLY A 98 3.98 9.13 -19.38
N GLU A 99 3.00 9.22 -18.50
CA GLU A 99 2.39 8.05 -17.85
C GLU A 99 0.97 7.81 -18.36
N ARG A 100 0.55 6.55 -18.33
CA ARG A 100 -0.79 6.13 -18.70
C ARG A 100 -1.26 4.99 -17.81
N ALA A 101 -2.57 4.72 -17.84
CA ALA A 101 -3.12 3.57 -17.13
C ALA A 101 -2.45 2.27 -17.60
N LEU A 102 -2.30 1.31 -16.68
CA LEU A 102 -1.75 0.00 -17.01
C LEU A 102 -2.62 -0.75 -17.99
N PHE A 103 -1.98 -1.36 -18.97
CA PHE A 103 -2.58 -2.40 -19.78
C PHE A 103 -2.12 -3.75 -19.25
N GLU A 104 -2.89 -4.78 -19.53
CA GLU A 104 -2.59 -6.13 -19.06
C GLU A 104 -1.19 -6.60 -19.49
N ASP A 105 -0.80 -6.28 -20.72
CA ASP A 105 0.48 -6.72 -21.28
C ASP A 105 1.68 -5.89 -20.85
N ASP A 106 1.49 -4.83 -20.10
CA ASP A 106 2.61 -4.00 -19.62
C ASP A 106 3.51 -4.77 -18.64
N ILE A 107 2.96 -5.72 -17.93
CA ILE A 107 3.67 -6.54 -16.96
C ILE A 107 3.66 -8.00 -17.40
N GLU A 108 4.83 -8.53 -17.69
CA GLU A 108 4.96 -9.90 -18.17
C GLU A 108 5.33 -10.89 -17.08
N GLU A 109 5.85 -10.41 -15.94
CA GLU A 109 6.27 -11.27 -14.84
C GLU A 109 5.35 -11.13 -13.63
N VAL A 110 4.96 -12.26 -13.05
CA VAL A 110 4.21 -12.29 -11.80
C VAL A 110 4.99 -11.60 -10.68
N ALA A 111 6.30 -11.81 -10.64
CA ALA A 111 7.16 -11.19 -9.64
C ALA A 111 7.06 -9.66 -9.68
N THR A 112 6.99 -9.06 -10.86
CA THR A 112 6.84 -7.62 -11.02
C THR A 112 5.53 -7.14 -10.40
N ARG A 113 4.43 -7.88 -10.62
CA ARG A 113 3.13 -7.54 -10.04
C ARG A 113 3.17 -7.57 -8.51
N LEU A 114 3.81 -8.59 -7.94
CA LEU A 114 3.96 -8.71 -6.49
C LEU A 114 4.80 -7.58 -5.92
N GLN A 115 5.89 -7.23 -6.57
CA GLN A 115 6.75 -6.12 -6.17
C GLN A 115 6.03 -4.78 -6.26
N LEU A 116 5.22 -4.58 -7.29
CA LEU A 116 4.41 -3.36 -7.44
C LEU A 116 3.38 -3.24 -6.31
N ARG A 117 2.69 -4.32 -5.95
CA ARG A 117 1.74 -4.29 -4.82
C ARG A 117 2.45 -3.96 -3.52
N LYS A 118 3.64 -4.54 -3.32
CA LYS A 118 4.44 -4.20 -2.15
C LYS A 118 4.81 -2.72 -2.15
N ALA A 119 5.20 -2.18 -3.29
CA ALA A 119 5.57 -0.77 -3.41
C ALA A 119 4.37 0.16 -3.14
N VAL A 120 3.17 -0.21 -3.62
CA VAL A 120 1.94 0.51 -3.31
C VAL A 120 1.69 0.52 -1.80
N LEU A 121 1.79 -0.64 -1.17
CA LEU A 121 1.59 -0.75 0.28
C LEU A 121 2.62 0.09 1.04
N ASP A 122 3.88 -0.01 0.66
CA ASP A 122 4.96 0.75 1.32
C ASP A 122 4.73 2.26 1.22
N LEU A 123 4.28 2.75 0.07
CA LEU A 123 3.99 4.18 -0.12
C LEU A 123 2.90 4.65 0.86
N HIS A 124 1.86 3.85 1.04
CA HIS A 124 0.77 4.18 1.97
C HIS A 124 1.23 4.09 3.42
N LEU A 125 2.07 3.09 3.75
CA LEU A 125 2.58 2.92 5.10
C LEU A 125 3.52 4.05 5.51
N GLU A 126 4.29 4.62 4.58
CA GLU A 126 5.17 5.76 4.86
C GLU A 126 4.40 6.92 5.48
N SER A 127 3.19 7.19 4.99
CA SER A 127 2.34 8.26 5.51
C SER A 127 1.99 8.03 6.98
N PHE A 128 1.73 6.79 7.36
CA PHE A 128 1.42 6.43 8.75
C PHE A 128 2.67 6.49 9.64
N ILE A 129 3.80 6.04 9.13
CA ILE A 129 5.07 6.07 9.85
C ILE A 129 5.48 7.52 10.11
N ASP A 130 5.32 8.40 9.13
CA ASP A 130 5.64 9.83 9.26
C ASP A 130 4.73 10.52 10.30
N ALA A 131 3.48 10.11 10.41
CA ALA A 131 2.54 10.66 11.38
C ALA A 131 2.77 10.14 12.81
N ALA A 132 3.13 8.87 12.95
CA ALA A 132 3.27 8.19 14.24
C ALA A 132 4.32 8.84 15.17
N PRO A 133 5.53 9.24 14.69
CA PRO A 133 6.51 9.91 15.56
C PRO A 133 6.00 11.21 16.19
N SER A 134 5.20 11.99 15.47
CA SER A 134 4.62 13.23 15.98
C SER A 134 3.67 12.97 17.14
N MET A 135 2.86 11.92 17.02
CA MET A 135 1.93 11.52 18.08
C MET A 135 2.66 11.04 19.32
N GLN A 136 3.73 10.26 19.13
CA GLN A 136 4.56 9.76 20.20
C GLN A 136 5.31 10.89 20.91
N ALA A 137 5.82 11.84 20.17
CA ALA A 137 6.52 13.01 20.73
C ALA A 137 5.59 13.84 21.62
N SER A 138 4.34 14.02 21.20
CA SER A 138 3.35 14.73 22.00
C SER A 138 3.03 14.00 23.31
N GLY A 139 2.94 12.67 23.26
CA GLY A 139 2.73 11.85 24.45
C GLY A 139 3.90 11.90 25.42
N SER A 140 5.12 11.90 24.90
CA SER A 140 6.33 12.00 25.72
C SER A 140 6.45 13.34 26.41
N ALA A 141 6.10 14.42 25.74
CA ALA A 141 6.16 15.76 26.30
C ALA A 141 5.21 15.91 27.48
N SER A 142 4.05 15.29 27.46
CA SER A 142 3.10 15.33 28.57
C SER A 142 3.55 14.51 29.77
N GLN A 143 4.46 13.58 29.60
CA GLN A 143 5.00 12.77 30.70
C GLN A 143 6.17 13.44 31.43
N THR A 144 6.85 14.38 30.78
CA THR A 144 8.00 15.04 31.36
C THR A 144 7.66 16.19 32.31
N ASP A 145 6.42 16.64 32.33
CA ASP A 145 5.96 17.69 33.20
C ASP A 145 5.36 17.20 34.53
N ALA A 146 5.49 15.95 34.81
CA ALA A 146 4.99 15.35 36.05
C ALA A 146 6.00 15.44 37.21
#